data_286082e3978332c2df00167451f83998
#
_entry.id   286082e3978332c2df00167451f83998
#
_cell.length_a   1.000
_cell.length_b   1.000
_cell.length_c   1.000
_cell.angle_alpha   90.00
_cell.angle_beta   90.00
_cell.angle_gamma   90.00
#
_symmetry.space_group_name_H-M   'P 1'
#
loop_
_entity.id
_entity.type
_entity.pdbx_description
1 polymer ?
#
loop_
_entity_poly.entity_id
_entity_poly.type
_entity_poly.pdbx_seq_one_letter_code
_entity_poly.pdbx_strand_id
1 'polypeptide(L)'
;MRIAVQLSQPAHLHLYKNAIKNWHEHGNNVYVLIKTKDILEELLQNSKIPYHNILPIAHRKNKLGILWDMFVRVWRMMRFFQNYKIDLITGSTPEVAHVGKLTGCHSVNTGEDDLDVVPLFQKIAGPFLKCLLIPDICNVGTCESKAVHYPSYHELAYLHPNHFTADKTI
;
A
#
# COMPACT_ATOMS: atom_id res chain seq x y z
N MET A 1 -2.30 -9.42 -15.40
CA MET A 1 -2.21 -7.99 -15.08
C MET A 1 -0.83 -7.66 -14.52
N ARG A 2 -0.41 -6.38 -14.57
CA ARG A 2 0.81 -5.86 -13.93
C ARG A 2 0.38 -5.03 -12.73
N ILE A 3 0.63 -5.56 -11.53
CA ILE A 3 0.15 -5.03 -10.26
C ILE A 3 1.33 -4.42 -9.51
N ALA A 4 1.24 -3.16 -9.10
CA ALA A 4 2.17 -2.55 -8.17
C ALA A 4 1.61 -2.56 -6.76
N VAL A 5 2.40 -3.02 -5.80
CA VAL A 5 2.05 -3.01 -4.37
C VAL A 5 3.00 -2.07 -3.65
N GLN A 6 2.47 -0.99 -3.10
CA GLN A 6 3.28 0.00 -2.37
C GLN A 6 3.27 -0.32 -0.87
N LEU A 7 4.44 -0.64 -0.34
CA LEU A 7 4.64 -0.91 1.08
C LEU A 7 5.43 0.24 1.72
N SER A 8 4.96 0.77 2.83
CA SER A 8 5.59 1.89 3.54
C SER A 8 6.02 1.57 4.97
N GLN A 9 5.65 0.39 5.46
CA GLN A 9 5.99 -0.08 6.82
C GLN A 9 5.87 -1.61 6.90
N PRO A 10 6.51 -2.26 7.90
CA PRO A 10 6.51 -3.71 8.05
C PRO A 10 5.13 -4.36 8.07
N ALA A 11 4.14 -3.75 8.74
CA ALA A 11 2.77 -4.27 8.78
C ALA A 11 2.14 -4.44 7.39
N HIS A 12 2.45 -3.55 6.45
CA HIS A 12 1.96 -3.67 5.07
C HIS A 12 2.50 -4.92 4.37
N LEU A 13 3.71 -5.38 4.69
CA LEU A 13 4.22 -6.63 4.15
C LEU A 13 3.36 -7.81 4.62
N HIS A 14 3.03 -7.86 5.91
CA HIS A 14 2.18 -8.92 6.43
C HIS A 14 0.81 -8.92 5.78
N LEU A 15 0.19 -7.76 5.61
CA LEU A 15 -1.08 -7.60 4.92
C LEU A 15 -1.04 -8.15 3.49
N TYR A 16 0.01 -7.82 2.74
CA TYR A 16 0.04 -8.11 1.31
C TYR A 16 0.75 -9.41 0.92
N LYS A 17 1.56 -10.04 1.78
CA LYS A 17 2.39 -11.21 1.40
C LYS A 17 1.59 -12.36 0.79
N ASN A 18 0.43 -12.68 1.37
CA ASN A 18 -0.43 -13.75 0.88
C ASN A 18 -1.13 -13.36 -0.43
N ALA A 19 -1.56 -12.10 -0.55
CA ALA A 19 -2.12 -11.56 -1.79
C ALA A 19 -1.08 -11.54 -2.92
N ILE A 20 0.15 -11.10 -2.66
CA ILE A 20 1.26 -11.11 -3.63
C ILE A 20 1.50 -12.53 -4.15
N LYS A 21 1.59 -13.51 -3.25
CA LYS A 21 1.75 -14.92 -3.61
C LYS A 21 0.60 -15.40 -4.49
N ASN A 22 -0.63 -15.18 -4.06
CA ASN A 22 -1.83 -15.58 -4.80
C ASN A 22 -1.89 -14.94 -6.19
N TRP A 23 -1.58 -13.65 -6.32
CA TRP A 23 -1.56 -12.99 -7.63
C TRP A 23 -0.49 -13.56 -8.56
N HIS A 24 0.68 -13.90 -8.06
CA HIS A 24 1.72 -14.59 -8.84
C HIS A 24 1.24 -15.97 -9.31
N GLU A 25 0.63 -16.76 -8.44
CA GLU A 25 0.09 -18.09 -8.78
C GLU A 25 -0.99 -18.02 -9.87
N HIS A 26 -1.72 -16.89 -9.94
CA HIS A 26 -2.70 -16.62 -11.00
C HIS A 26 -2.12 -15.92 -12.24
N GLY A 27 -0.80 -15.95 -12.42
CA GLY A 27 -0.12 -15.44 -13.62
C GLY A 27 -0.02 -13.92 -13.72
N ASN A 28 -0.18 -13.18 -12.61
CA ASN A 28 0.03 -11.75 -12.60
C ASN A 28 1.50 -11.40 -12.36
N ASN A 29 1.97 -10.31 -12.98
CA ASN A 29 3.27 -9.71 -12.68
C ASN A 29 3.11 -8.72 -11.53
N VAL A 30 3.66 -9.04 -10.36
CA VAL A 30 3.56 -8.20 -9.17
C VAL A 30 4.90 -7.49 -8.91
N TYR A 31 4.85 -6.19 -8.75
CA TYR A 31 5.97 -5.31 -8.46
C TYR A 31 5.80 -4.68 -7.08
N VAL A 32 6.68 -5.01 -6.14
CA VAL A 32 6.66 -4.44 -4.80
C VAL A 32 7.49 -3.17 -4.80
N LEU A 33 6.86 -2.04 -4.45
CA LEU A 33 7.48 -0.73 -4.36
C LEU A 33 7.62 -0.33 -2.89
N ILE A 34 8.82 0.02 -2.47
CA ILE A 34 9.08 0.40 -1.08
C ILE A 34 9.81 1.74 -0.97
N LYS A 35 9.79 2.29 0.24
CA LYS A 35 10.77 3.28 0.72
C LYS A 35 11.60 2.66 1.84
N THR A 36 12.84 3.06 1.98
CA THR A 36 13.67 2.65 3.12
C THR A 36 13.00 3.13 4.41
N LYS A 37 12.56 2.18 5.23
CA LYS A 37 11.98 2.44 6.55
C LYS A 37 12.10 1.21 7.44
N ASP A 38 12.61 1.41 8.64
CA ASP A 38 12.69 0.38 9.68
C ASP A 38 13.33 -0.93 9.14
N ILE A 39 12.79 -2.07 9.51
CA ILE A 39 13.25 -3.40 9.11
C ILE A 39 12.57 -3.94 7.83
N LEU A 40 11.83 -3.10 7.10
CA LEU A 40 11.02 -3.57 5.95
C LEU A 40 11.86 -4.25 4.87
N GLU A 41 13.05 -3.71 4.56
CA GLU A 41 13.95 -4.30 3.54
C GLU A 41 14.47 -5.66 3.99
N GLU A 42 14.84 -5.81 5.25
CA GLU A 42 15.29 -7.08 5.84
C GLU A 42 14.16 -8.14 5.79
N LEU A 43 12.94 -7.77 6.15
CA LEU A 43 11.79 -8.66 6.08
C LEU A 43 11.48 -9.13 4.66
N LEU A 44 11.61 -8.24 3.66
CA LEU A 44 11.42 -8.59 2.26
C LEU A 44 12.50 -9.55 1.76
N GLN A 45 13.77 -9.31 2.15
CA GLN A 45 14.89 -10.20 1.83
C GLN A 45 14.70 -11.59 2.45
N ASN A 46 14.34 -11.65 3.74
CA ASN A 46 14.06 -12.90 4.46
C ASN A 46 12.88 -13.65 3.83
N SER A 47 11.86 -12.94 3.34
CA SER A 47 10.71 -13.51 2.66
C SER A 47 10.98 -13.85 1.18
N LYS A 48 12.18 -13.53 0.64
CA LYS A 48 12.57 -13.69 -0.77
C LYS A 48 11.60 -13.01 -1.75
N ILE A 49 11.00 -11.89 -1.33
CA ILE A 49 10.11 -11.09 -2.18
C ILE A 49 10.93 -10.00 -2.87
N PRO A 50 11.03 -10.01 -4.21
CA PRO A 50 11.74 -8.98 -4.94
C PRO A 50 11.02 -7.63 -4.80
N TYR A 51 11.80 -6.54 -4.67
CA TYR A 51 11.26 -5.20 -4.49
C TYR A 51 12.06 -4.13 -5.23
N HIS A 52 11.42 -3.00 -5.47
CA HIS A 52 12.04 -1.79 -6.02
C HIS A 52 11.97 -0.67 -4.99
N ASN A 53 13.13 -0.17 -4.56
CA ASN A 53 13.18 0.95 -3.62
C ASN A 53 13.02 2.27 -4.36
N ILE A 54 11.87 2.92 -4.18
CA ILE A 54 11.54 4.20 -4.80
C ILE A 54 12.06 5.42 -4.02
N LEU A 55 12.47 5.24 -2.77
CA LEU A 55 13.09 6.29 -1.94
C LEU A 55 14.12 5.68 -0.98
N PRO A 56 15.37 5.46 -1.42
CA PRO A 56 16.44 4.85 -0.61
C PRO A 56 17.09 5.83 0.39
N ILE A 57 16.45 6.95 0.71
CA ILE A 57 16.98 8.00 1.59
C ILE A 57 16.13 8.07 2.86
N ALA A 58 16.80 8.26 4.01
CA ALA A 58 16.12 8.46 5.29
C ALA A 58 15.14 9.65 5.24
N HIS A 59 14.00 9.49 5.88
CA HIS A 59 12.90 10.47 5.87
C HIS A 59 13.35 11.83 6.42
N ARG A 60 13.08 12.89 5.69
CA ARG A 60 13.26 14.26 6.20
C ARG A 60 12.24 14.55 7.29
N LYS A 61 12.68 15.21 8.38
CA LYS A 61 11.81 15.44 9.56
C LYS A 61 10.99 16.75 9.48
N ASN A 62 11.37 17.69 8.62
CA ASN A 62 10.68 18.96 8.48
C ASN A 62 9.51 18.88 7.49
N LYS A 63 8.47 19.70 7.67
CA LYS A 63 7.23 19.67 6.86
C LYS A 63 7.50 19.82 5.36
N LEU A 64 8.38 20.73 4.96
CA LEU A 64 8.75 20.95 3.55
C LEU A 64 9.49 19.73 2.98
N GLY A 65 10.37 19.12 3.77
CA GLY A 65 11.07 17.90 3.37
C GLY A 65 10.12 16.71 3.18
N ILE A 66 9.11 16.56 4.04
CA ILE A 66 8.08 15.51 3.91
C ILE A 66 7.28 15.70 2.61
N LEU A 67 6.86 16.92 2.30
CA LEU A 67 6.18 17.24 1.04
C LEU A 67 7.07 16.99 -0.18
N TRP A 68 8.34 17.37 -0.10
CA TRP A 68 9.31 17.10 -1.15
C TRP A 68 9.52 15.60 -1.36
N ASP A 69 9.69 14.83 -0.28
CA ASP A 69 9.83 13.37 -0.34
C ASP A 69 8.59 12.71 -0.94
N MET A 70 7.39 13.20 -0.63
CA MET A 70 6.15 12.74 -1.25
C MET A 70 6.14 13.02 -2.76
N PHE A 71 6.51 14.23 -3.18
CA PHE A 71 6.60 14.60 -4.59
C PHE A 71 7.60 13.70 -5.34
N VAL A 72 8.79 13.49 -4.77
CA VAL A 72 9.82 12.60 -5.35
C VAL A 72 9.31 11.17 -5.50
N ARG A 73 8.59 10.64 -4.49
CA ARG A 73 7.99 9.31 -4.56
C ARG A 73 6.97 9.20 -5.69
N VAL A 74 6.02 10.13 -5.73
CA VAL A 74 5.00 10.16 -6.80
C VAL A 74 5.67 10.21 -8.17
N TRP A 75 6.65 11.10 -8.37
CA TRP A 75 7.37 11.22 -9.64
C TRP A 75 8.12 9.93 -10.03
N ARG A 76 8.83 9.30 -9.09
CA ARG A 76 9.56 8.03 -9.33
C ARG A 76 8.58 6.90 -9.64
N MET A 77 7.47 6.84 -8.93
CA MET A 77 6.42 5.85 -9.21
C MET A 77 5.82 6.07 -10.61
N MET A 78 5.55 7.31 -11.01
CA MET A 78 5.07 7.60 -12.37
C MET A 78 6.05 7.13 -13.45
N ARG A 79 7.37 7.40 -13.27
CA ARG A 79 8.40 6.89 -14.19
C ARG A 79 8.44 5.36 -14.22
N PHE A 80 8.34 4.73 -13.06
CA PHE A 80 8.26 3.28 -12.97
C PHE A 80 7.05 2.75 -13.75
N PHE A 81 5.89 3.39 -13.62
CA PHE A 81 4.66 2.99 -14.31
C PHE A 81 4.76 3.13 -15.83
N GLN A 82 5.41 4.16 -16.33
CA GLN A 82 5.69 4.32 -17.77
C GLN A 82 6.56 3.16 -18.30
N ASN A 83 7.58 2.77 -17.54
CA ASN A 83 8.50 1.71 -17.96
C ASN A 83 7.87 0.32 -17.89
N TYR A 84 7.12 0.03 -16.84
CA TYR A 84 6.54 -1.29 -16.59
C TYR A 84 5.07 -1.42 -17.00
N LYS A 85 4.44 -0.32 -17.47
CA LYS A 85 3.03 -0.24 -17.92
C LYS A 85 2.08 -0.85 -16.88
N ILE A 86 2.12 -0.36 -15.65
CA ILE A 86 1.34 -0.85 -14.51
C ILE A 86 -0.17 -0.68 -14.78
N ASP A 87 -0.95 -1.74 -14.56
CA ASP A 87 -2.39 -1.76 -14.76
C ASP A 87 -3.15 -1.38 -13.47
N LEU A 88 -2.63 -1.82 -12.30
CA LEU A 88 -3.21 -1.59 -10.98
C LEU A 88 -2.13 -1.22 -9.97
N ILE A 89 -2.42 -0.24 -9.11
CA ILE A 89 -1.64 0.01 -7.90
C ILE A 89 -2.49 -0.16 -6.65
N THR A 90 -1.91 -0.74 -5.60
CA THR A 90 -2.52 -0.84 -4.28
C THR A 90 -1.52 -0.51 -3.16
N GLY A 91 -2.03 -0.09 -2.01
CA GLY A 91 -1.26 0.27 -0.81
C GLY A 91 -2.01 1.26 0.07
N SER A 92 -1.47 1.57 1.25
CA SER A 92 -2.15 2.38 2.27
C SER A 92 -1.70 3.85 2.33
N THR A 93 -0.93 4.33 1.35
CA THR A 93 -0.40 5.70 1.38
C THR A 93 -1.07 6.64 0.38
N PRO A 94 -1.03 7.97 0.62
CA PRO A 94 -1.60 8.95 -0.30
C PRO A 94 -1.03 8.88 -1.72
N GLU A 95 0.23 8.48 -1.87
CA GLU A 95 0.89 8.38 -3.17
C GLU A 95 0.18 7.41 -4.13
N VAL A 96 -0.46 6.36 -3.60
CA VAL A 96 -1.25 5.40 -4.39
C VAL A 96 -2.39 6.10 -5.12
N ALA A 97 -3.15 6.94 -4.40
CA ALA A 97 -4.24 7.73 -4.98
C ALA A 97 -3.72 8.74 -6.01
N HIS A 98 -2.64 9.46 -5.68
CA HIS A 98 -2.05 10.47 -6.57
C HIS A 98 -1.55 9.84 -7.88
N VAL A 99 -0.76 8.76 -7.79
CA VAL A 99 -0.22 8.08 -8.98
C VAL A 99 -1.35 7.49 -9.82
N GLY A 100 -2.34 6.86 -9.19
CA GLY A 100 -3.52 6.34 -9.89
C GLY A 100 -4.28 7.42 -10.65
N LYS A 101 -4.42 8.62 -10.08
CA LYS A 101 -5.07 9.77 -10.73
C LYS A 101 -4.23 10.32 -11.88
N LEU A 102 -2.92 10.49 -11.67
CA LEU A 102 -2.02 11.13 -12.63
C LEU A 102 -1.69 10.23 -13.83
N THR A 103 -1.61 8.92 -13.63
CA THR A 103 -1.28 7.95 -14.69
C THR A 103 -2.51 7.34 -15.36
N GLY A 104 -3.68 7.50 -14.77
CA GLY A 104 -4.92 6.86 -15.23
C GLY A 104 -5.05 5.39 -14.85
N CYS A 105 -4.02 4.73 -14.25
CA CYS A 105 -4.11 3.33 -13.84
C CYS A 105 -5.16 3.14 -12.72
N HIS A 106 -5.64 1.90 -12.57
CA HIS A 106 -6.52 1.58 -11.44
C HIS A 106 -5.76 1.73 -10.13
N SER A 107 -6.39 2.35 -9.12
CA SER A 107 -5.79 2.50 -7.79
C SER A 107 -6.77 2.07 -6.71
N VAL A 108 -6.30 1.21 -5.81
CA VAL A 108 -7.02 0.75 -4.63
C VAL A 108 -6.19 1.11 -3.40
N ASN A 109 -6.67 2.08 -2.63
CA ASN A 109 -6.10 2.34 -1.32
C ASN A 109 -6.70 1.38 -0.30
N THR A 110 -5.89 0.90 0.64
CA THR A 110 -6.35 0.14 1.81
C THR A 110 -6.30 1.02 3.04
N GLY A 111 -7.34 0.98 3.85
CA GLY A 111 -7.46 1.66 5.14
C GLY A 111 -7.77 0.66 6.24
N GLU A 112 -7.38 0.98 7.46
CA GLU A 112 -7.62 0.17 8.66
C GLU A 112 -8.17 1.01 9.83
N ASP A 113 -8.09 2.33 9.70
CA ASP A 113 -8.50 3.30 10.72
C ASP A 113 -9.69 4.13 10.22
N ASP A 114 -10.48 4.64 11.17
CA ASP A 114 -11.43 5.70 10.89
C ASP A 114 -10.74 6.92 10.26
N LEU A 115 -11.29 7.48 9.20
CA LEU A 115 -10.66 8.62 8.53
C LEU A 115 -10.59 9.87 9.40
N ASP A 116 -11.40 9.95 10.45
CA ASP A 116 -11.34 11.03 11.44
C ASP A 116 -10.07 10.95 12.29
N VAL A 117 -9.53 9.76 12.49
CA VAL A 117 -8.26 9.53 13.22
C VAL A 117 -7.04 9.86 12.34
N VAL A 118 -7.20 9.78 11.03
CA VAL A 118 -6.14 10.06 10.05
C VAL A 118 -6.51 11.24 9.11
N PRO A 119 -6.83 12.43 9.65
CA PRO A 119 -7.39 13.55 8.88
C PRO A 119 -6.44 14.05 7.79
N LEU A 120 -5.14 13.87 7.98
CA LEU A 120 -4.15 14.26 6.96
C LEU A 120 -4.25 13.37 5.73
N PHE A 121 -4.45 12.06 5.90
CA PHE A 121 -4.70 11.13 4.79
C PHE A 121 -5.97 11.55 4.04
N GLN A 122 -7.06 11.79 4.75
CA GLN A 122 -8.33 12.21 4.16
C GLN A 122 -8.19 13.48 3.32
N LYS A 123 -7.47 14.50 3.83
CA LYS A 123 -7.24 15.77 3.12
C LYS A 123 -6.35 15.61 1.89
N ILE A 124 -5.30 14.81 1.98
CA ILE A 124 -4.28 14.67 0.92
C ILE A 124 -4.69 13.64 -0.13
N ALA A 125 -5.19 12.47 0.29
CA ALA A 125 -5.57 11.38 -0.60
C ALA A 125 -7.04 11.46 -1.06
N GLY A 126 -7.95 11.88 -0.18
CA GLY A 126 -9.39 11.85 -0.38
C GLY A 126 -9.86 12.39 -1.75
N PRO A 127 -9.42 13.58 -2.21
CA PRO A 127 -9.80 14.11 -3.53
C PRO A 127 -9.36 13.23 -4.70
N PHE A 128 -8.30 12.42 -4.53
CA PHE A 128 -7.67 11.62 -5.58
C PHE A 128 -8.03 10.13 -5.50
N LEU A 129 -8.66 9.69 -4.43
CA LEU A 129 -9.11 8.31 -4.26
C LEU A 129 -10.02 7.87 -5.42
N LYS A 130 -9.75 6.70 -5.98
CA LYS A 130 -10.65 5.97 -6.89
C LYS A 130 -11.41 4.87 -6.17
N CYS A 131 -10.72 4.12 -5.31
CA CYS A 131 -11.29 3.08 -4.48
C CYS A 131 -10.55 3.07 -3.13
N LEU A 132 -11.28 2.94 -2.04
CA LEU A 132 -10.79 2.74 -0.69
C LEU A 132 -11.36 1.42 -0.17
N LEU A 133 -10.50 0.41 0.01
CA LEU A 133 -10.88 -0.87 0.61
C LEU A 133 -10.66 -0.78 2.12
N ILE A 134 -11.73 -0.98 2.91
CA ILE A 134 -11.72 -0.72 4.34
C ILE A 134 -12.68 -1.66 5.09
N PRO A 135 -12.40 -2.05 6.37
CA PRO A 135 -13.34 -2.82 7.18
C PRO A 135 -14.69 -2.14 7.37
N ASP A 136 -15.76 -2.93 7.46
CA ASP A 136 -17.15 -2.44 7.69
C ASP A 136 -17.29 -1.57 8.93
N ILE A 137 -16.46 -1.82 9.94
CA ILE A 137 -16.49 -1.10 11.21
C ILE A 137 -15.95 0.32 11.14
N CYS A 138 -15.17 0.64 10.09
CA CYS A 138 -14.47 1.91 9.99
C CYS A 138 -15.36 3.02 9.41
N ASN A 139 -15.29 4.19 10.02
CA ASN A 139 -15.93 5.40 9.51
C ASN A 139 -15.05 6.08 8.43
N VAL A 140 -15.60 6.23 7.25
CA VAL A 140 -14.88 6.83 6.10
C VAL A 140 -15.33 8.27 5.78
N GLY A 141 -16.28 8.81 6.53
CA GLY A 141 -16.72 10.20 6.42
C GLY A 141 -17.09 10.60 4.98
N THR A 142 -16.43 11.63 4.45
CA THR A 142 -16.70 12.14 3.09
C THR A 142 -16.22 11.23 1.96
N CYS A 143 -15.51 10.14 2.25
CA CYS A 143 -15.00 9.21 1.25
C CYS A 143 -15.93 8.00 1.00
N GLU A 144 -17.12 7.96 1.61
CA GLU A 144 -18.08 6.85 1.52
C GLU A 144 -18.37 6.43 0.08
N SER A 145 -18.57 7.37 -0.83
CA SER A 145 -18.86 7.08 -2.25
C SER A 145 -17.72 6.36 -3.00
N LYS A 146 -16.54 6.26 -2.38
CA LYS A 146 -15.33 5.62 -2.93
C LYS A 146 -14.93 4.39 -2.13
N ALA A 147 -15.62 4.13 -1.02
CA ALA A 147 -15.32 3.02 -0.12
C ALA A 147 -15.90 1.71 -0.66
N VAL A 148 -15.14 0.65 -0.47
CA VAL A 148 -15.57 -0.74 -0.61
C VAL A 148 -15.35 -1.38 0.76
N HIS A 149 -16.42 -1.61 1.46
CA HIS A 149 -16.40 -2.21 2.79
C HIS A 149 -16.29 -3.73 2.71
N TYR A 150 -15.64 -4.33 3.71
CA TYR A 150 -15.55 -5.79 3.85
C TYR A 150 -15.73 -6.23 5.31
N PRO A 151 -16.41 -7.36 5.58
CA PRO A 151 -16.75 -7.83 6.93
C PRO A 151 -15.57 -8.56 7.58
N SER A 152 -14.43 -7.86 7.79
CA SER A 152 -13.23 -8.46 8.33
C SER A 152 -12.28 -7.37 8.86
N TYR A 153 -11.10 -7.79 9.36
CA TYR A 153 -10.02 -6.93 9.82
C TYR A 153 -8.75 -7.19 9.01
N HIS A 154 -7.87 -6.20 8.88
CA HIS A 154 -6.59 -6.31 8.17
C HIS A 154 -5.72 -7.46 8.68
N GLU A 155 -5.73 -7.69 9.99
CA GLU A 155 -4.91 -8.72 10.64
C GLU A 155 -5.28 -10.13 10.18
N LEU A 156 -6.54 -10.36 9.81
CA LEU A 156 -6.97 -11.66 9.29
C LEU A 156 -6.34 -12.01 7.93
N ALA A 157 -5.79 -11.05 7.21
CA ALA A 157 -5.03 -11.32 5.99
C ALA A 157 -3.77 -12.20 6.26
N TYR A 158 -3.28 -12.23 7.50
CA TYR A 158 -2.09 -13.00 7.88
C TYR A 158 -2.25 -13.82 9.17
N LEU A 159 -3.23 -13.52 10.04
CA LEU A 159 -3.49 -14.27 11.29
C LEU A 159 -4.63 -15.30 11.14
N HIS A 160 -5.35 -15.29 10.02
CA HIS A 160 -6.40 -16.28 9.79
C HIS A 160 -5.82 -17.71 9.84
N PRO A 161 -6.50 -18.70 10.44
CA PRO A 161 -6.01 -20.08 10.57
C PRO A 161 -5.57 -20.75 9.26
N ASN A 162 -6.09 -20.31 8.12
CA ASN A 162 -5.65 -20.79 6.81
C ASN A 162 -4.24 -20.31 6.41
N HIS A 163 -3.69 -19.31 7.09
CA HIS A 163 -2.42 -18.67 6.75
C HIS A 163 -1.43 -18.65 7.89
N PHE A 164 -1.89 -18.88 9.12
CA PHE A 164 -1.08 -18.79 10.32
C PHE A 164 -1.26 -20.03 11.21
N THR A 165 -0.16 -20.63 11.60
CA THR A 165 -0.11 -21.67 12.64
C THR A 165 0.73 -21.12 13.78
N ALA A 166 0.14 -21.02 14.98
CA ALA A 166 0.84 -20.57 16.16
C ALA A 166 1.96 -21.54 16.54
N ASP A 167 3.13 -21.01 16.85
CA ASP A 167 4.19 -21.79 17.47
C ASP A 167 3.82 -22.05 18.93
N LYS A 168 3.68 -23.33 19.29
CA LYS A 168 3.31 -23.77 20.65
C LYS A 168 4.50 -23.86 21.60
N THR A 169 5.70 -23.55 21.12
CA THR A 169 6.94 -23.63 21.91
C THR A 169 7.34 -22.31 22.57
N ILE A 170 6.52 -21.26 22.38
CA ILE A 170 6.70 -19.94 23.01
C ILE A 170 5.73 -19.78 24.18
#